data_3968090206af4640ca98d4cd3119624b
#
_entry.id   3968090206af4640ca98d4cd3119624b
#
_cell.length_a   1.000
_cell.length_b   1.000
_cell.length_c   1.000
_cell.angle_alpha   90.00
_cell.angle_beta   90.00
_cell.angle_gamma   90.00
#
_symmetry.space_group_name_H-M   'P 1'
#
loop_
_entity.id
_entity.type
_entity.pdbx_description
1 polymer ?
#
loop_
_entity_poly.entity_id
_entity_poly.type
_entity_poly.pdbx_seq_one_letter_code
_entity_poly.pdbx_strand_id
1 'polypeptide(L)'
;MLSYAVLDVTVIDVEAGGTRPGQSIVVRGDRVARIGDTAELEVPDDAHVIDGRGLFLMPGLCDAHVHFVDPEVFGRGMVANGVLFARDMGMPTADILNVKDRLNRGVLIGP
;
A
#
# COMPACT_ATOMS: atom_id res chain seq x y z
N MET A 1 18.01 1.34 -5.59
CA MET A 1 16.73 1.42 -4.82
C MET A 1 15.67 0.83 -5.74
N LEU A 2 14.80 -0.06 -5.23
CA LEU A 2 13.76 -0.66 -6.07
C LEU A 2 12.81 0.41 -6.60
N SER A 3 12.56 0.38 -7.91
CA SER A 3 11.61 1.23 -8.60
C SER A 3 10.52 0.38 -9.23
N TYR A 4 9.28 0.81 -9.13
CA TYR A 4 8.14 0.19 -9.79
C TYR A 4 7.38 1.23 -10.60
N ALA A 5 6.81 0.82 -11.72
CA ALA A 5 5.87 1.63 -12.49
C ALA A 5 4.63 0.81 -12.79
N VAL A 6 3.46 1.31 -12.36
CA VAL A 6 2.16 0.75 -12.76
C VAL A 6 1.65 1.60 -13.91
N LEU A 7 1.45 1.00 -15.08
CA LEU A 7 1.08 1.73 -16.29
C LEU A 7 -0.38 1.50 -16.67
N ASP A 8 -1.02 2.58 -17.11
CA ASP A 8 -2.37 2.56 -17.70
C ASP A 8 -3.44 1.96 -16.76
N VAL A 9 -3.42 2.40 -15.50
CA VAL A 9 -4.36 1.98 -14.47
C VAL A 9 -5.47 3.01 -14.28
N THR A 10 -6.61 2.61 -13.76
CA THR A 10 -7.65 3.53 -13.29
C THR A 10 -7.41 3.85 -11.81
N VAL A 11 -7.07 5.09 -11.49
CA VAL A 11 -6.90 5.54 -10.11
C VAL A 11 -8.25 5.88 -9.49
N ILE A 12 -8.52 5.32 -8.30
CA ILE A 12 -9.66 5.72 -7.47
C ILE A 12 -9.23 6.93 -6.64
N ASP A 13 -9.87 8.07 -6.89
CA ASP A 13 -9.64 9.31 -6.15
C ASP A 13 -10.54 9.33 -4.91
N VAL A 14 -9.96 8.97 -3.77
CA VAL A 14 -10.73 8.86 -2.51
C VAL A 14 -11.02 10.21 -1.87
N GLU A 15 -10.34 11.28 -2.28
CA GLU A 15 -10.57 12.63 -1.76
C GLU A 15 -11.65 13.35 -2.56
N ALA A 16 -11.53 13.36 -3.88
CA ALA A 16 -12.53 14.00 -4.75
C ALA A 16 -13.78 13.14 -4.97
N GLY A 17 -13.69 11.84 -4.75
CA GLY A 17 -14.72 10.86 -5.06
C GLY A 17 -14.85 10.66 -6.58
N GLY A 18 -14.39 9.53 -7.08
CA GLY A 18 -14.46 9.23 -8.51
C GLY A 18 -13.27 8.41 -8.99
N THR A 19 -13.11 8.35 -10.31
CA THR A 19 -12.03 7.58 -10.94
C THR A 19 -11.32 8.40 -12.00
N ARG A 20 -10.01 8.19 -12.15
CA ARG A 20 -9.17 8.76 -13.20
C ARG A 20 -8.56 7.63 -14.02
N PRO A 21 -9.09 7.31 -15.19
CA PRO A 21 -8.52 6.28 -16.08
C PRO A 21 -7.23 6.77 -16.76
N GLY A 22 -6.47 5.83 -17.34
CA GLY A 22 -5.28 6.14 -18.13
C GLY A 22 -4.15 6.78 -17.34
N GLN A 23 -4.07 6.47 -16.05
CA GLN A 23 -3.01 6.99 -15.18
C GLN A 23 -1.85 6.01 -15.07
N SER A 24 -0.65 6.55 -14.88
CA SER A 24 0.53 5.77 -14.51
C SER A 24 1.15 6.31 -13.23
N ILE A 25 1.74 5.40 -12.45
CA ILE A 25 2.34 5.70 -11.16
C ILE A 25 3.75 5.18 -11.13
N VAL A 26 4.70 6.01 -10.69
CA VAL A 26 6.07 5.60 -10.39
C VAL A 26 6.28 5.60 -8.89
N VAL A 27 6.74 4.45 -8.37
CA VAL A 27 7.12 4.27 -6.97
C VAL A 27 8.63 4.13 -6.88
N ARG A 28 9.26 4.86 -5.97
CA ARG A 28 10.69 4.72 -5.64
C ARG A 28 10.85 4.43 -4.15
N GLY A 29 11.40 3.27 -3.85
CA GLY A 29 11.50 2.81 -2.47
C GLY A 29 10.10 2.65 -1.85
N ASP A 30 9.82 3.45 -0.81
CA ASP A 30 8.56 3.45 -0.05
C ASP A 30 7.63 4.62 -0.42
N ARG A 31 7.91 5.34 -1.53
CA ARG A 31 7.18 6.55 -1.88
C ARG A 31 6.62 6.51 -3.29
N VAL A 32 5.40 7.02 -3.45
CA VAL A 32 4.88 7.41 -4.75
C VAL A 32 5.64 8.65 -5.20
N ALA A 33 6.49 8.49 -6.21
CA ALA A 33 7.34 9.57 -6.72
C ALA A 33 6.62 10.43 -7.76
N ARG A 34 5.79 9.81 -8.60
CA ARG A 34 5.01 10.48 -9.64
C ARG A 34 3.69 9.76 -9.86
N ILE A 35 2.69 10.53 -10.27
CA ILE A 35 1.41 10.06 -10.78
C ILE A 35 0.95 11.04 -11.86
N GLY A 36 0.44 10.53 -12.96
CA GLY A 36 -0.02 11.36 -14.07
C GLY A 36 -0.51 10.54 -15.25
N ASP A 37 -0.88 11.23 -16.32
CA ASP A 37 -1.37 10.58 -17.53
C ASP A 37 -0.29 9.68 -18.14
N THR A 38 -0.69 8.48 -18.53
CA THR A 38 0.21 7.46 -19.10
C THR A 38 0.98 7.97 -20.32
N ALA A 39 0.36 8.82 -21.12
CA ALA A 39 1.00 9.38 -22.33
C ALA A 39 2.12 10.39 -22.01
N GLU A 40 2.13 10.98 -20.82
CA GLU A 40 3.04 12.06 -20.43
C GLU A 40 4.06 11.65 -19.36
N LEU A 41 3.80 10.54 -18.66
CA LEU A 41 4.61 10.13 -17.54
C LEU A 41 5.85 9.36 -17.99
N GLU A 42 7.04 9.92 -17.72
CA GLU A 42 8.31 9.25 -17.95
C GLU A 42 8.53 8.12 -16.94
N VAL A 43 8.75 6.92 -17.46
CA VAL A 43 9.06 5.72 -16.68
C VAL A 43 10.59 5.56 -16.61
N PRO A 44 11.17 5.40 -15.40
CA PRO A 44 12.60 5.12 -15.27
C PRO A 44 12.97 3.79 -15.93
N ASP A 45 14.12 3.75 -16.63
CA ASP A 45 14.61 2.54 -17.32
C ASP A 45 14.85 1.35 -16.37
N ASP A 46 15.12 1.63 -15.09
CA ASP A 46 15.37 0.64 -14.04
C ASP A 46 14.11 0.19 -13.30
N ALA A 47 12.92 0.68 -13.70
CA ALA A 47 11.68 0.34 -13.02
C ALA A 47 11.15 -1.04 -13.43
N HIS A 48 10.66 -1.78 -12.44
CA HIS A 48 9.81 -2.95 -12.68
C HIS A 48 8.44 -2.49 -13.14
N VAL A 49 8.10 -2.77 -14.40
CA VAL A 49 6.83 -2.35 -15.01
C VAL A 49 5.74 -3.37 -14.70
N ILE A 50 4.60 -2.86 -14.24
CA ILE A 50 3.36 -3.60 -14.02
C ILE A 50 2.32 -3.05 -14.99
N ASP A 51 1.73 -3.93 -15.80
CA ASP A 51 0.60 -3.57 -16.68
C ASP A 51 -0.66 -3.39 -15.84
N GLY A 52 -1.17 -2.17 -15.78
CA GLY A 52 -2.36 -1.79 -15.01
C GLY A 52 -3.65 -1.73 -15.82
N ARG A 53 -3.63 -2.10 -17.11
CA ARG A 53 -4.81 -2.05 -17.99
C ARG A 53 -5.95 -2.88 -17.44
N GLY A 54 -7.12 -2.24 -17.26
CA GLY A 54 -8.30 -2.87 -16.69
C GLY A 54 -8.26 -3.05 -15.17
N LEU A 55 -7.18 -2.62 -14.52
CA LEU A 55 -7.04 -2.65 -13.07
C LEU A 55 -7.38 -1.29 -12.44
N PHE A 56 -7.65 -1.34 -11.15
CA PHE A 56 -7.88 -0.15 -10.32
C PHE A 56 -6.77 -0.02 -9.27
N LEU A 57 -6.31 1.19 -9.05
CA LEU A 57 -5.36 1.53 -8.00
C LEU A 57 -6.02 2.45 -6.99
N MET A 58 -5.91 2.11 -5.73
CA MET A 58 -6.43 2.90 -4.61
C MET A 58 -5.43 2.88 -3.44
N PRO A 59 -5.54 3.80 -2.48
CA PRO A 59 -4.80 3.69 -1.23
C PRO A 59 -5.10 2.36 -0.52
N GLY A 60 -4.12 1.86 0.23
CA GLY A 60 -4.33 0.68 1.05
C GLY A 60 -5.49 0.86 2.02
N LEU A 61 -6.19 -0.24 2.31
CA LEU A 61 -7.33 -0.22 3.22
C LEU A 61 -6.86 0.06 4.66
N CYS A 62 -7.72 0.73 5.42
CA CYS A 62 -7.53 1.01 6.83
C CYS A 62 -8.60 0.27 7.63
N ASP A 63 -8.17 -0.59 8.56
CA ASP A 63 -9.07 -1.21 9.53
C ASP A 63 -8.91 -0.50 10.88
N ALA A 64 -9.93 0.27 11.25
CA ALA A 64 -9.90 1.11 12.44
C ALA A 64 -10.25 0.38 13.74
N HIS A 65 -10.59 -0.92 13.68
CA HIS A 65 -10.96 -1.71 14.87
C HIS A 65 -10.58 -3.17 14.68
N VAL A 66 -9.39 -3.54 15.11
CA VAL A 66 -8.92 -4.93 15.09
C VAL A 66 -8.55 -5.41 16.50
N HIS A 67 -8.44 -6.73 16.65
CA HIS A 67 -7.83 -7.41 17.77
C HIS A 67 -6.66 -8.24 17.24
N PHE A 68 -5.44 -7.75 17.39
CA PHE A 68 -4.24 -8.27 16.72
C PHE A 68 -3.63 -9.44 17.51
N VAL A 69 -4.43 -10.50 17.73
CA VAL A 69 -4.13 -11.61 18.66
C VAL A 69 -2.93 -12.47 18.26
N ASP A 70 -2.67 -12.64 16.98
CA ASP A 70 -1.48 -13.33 16.45
C ASP A 70 -0.81 -12.45 15.39
N PRO A 71 0.21 -11.68 15.78
CA PRO A 71 0.83 -10.71 14.87
C PRO A 71 1.43 -11.31 13.60
N GLU A 72 1.93 -12.55 13.64
CA GLU A 72 2.56 -13.18 12.48
C GLU A 72 1.53 -13.63 11.44
N VAL A 73 0.42 -14.20 11.90
CA VAL A 73 -0.66 -14.66 11.03
C VAL A 73 -1.51 -13.48 10.56
N PHE A 74 -1.99 -12.64 11.49
CA PHE A 74 -2.85 -11.50 11.17
C PHE A 74 -2.14 -10.48 10.30
N GLY A 75 -0.89 -10.13 10.62
CA GLY A 75 -0.14 -9.14 9.86
C GLY A 75 -0.02 -9.51 8.37
N ARG A 76 0.39 -10.72 8.08
CA ARG A 76 0.50 -11.23 6.70
C ARG A 76 -0.85 -11.31 6.01
N GLY A 77 -1.88 -11.80 6.72
CA GLY A 77 -3.25 -11.89 6.20
C GLY A 77 -3.81 -10.52 5.83
N MET A 78 -3.60 -9.51 6.66
CA MET A 78 -4.03 -8.14 6.41
C MET A 78 -3.37 -7.58 5.14
N VAL A 79 -2.05 -7.63 5.04
CA VAL A 79 -1.33 -7.12 3.87
C VAL A 79 -1.73 -7.87 2.59
N ALA A 80 -1.89 -9.19 2.66
CA ALA A 80 -2.33 -10.00 1.52
C ALA A 80 -3.74 -9.64 1.02
N ASN A 81 -4.57 -9.04 1.88
CA ASN A 81 -5.91 -8.55 1.56
C ASN A 81 -5.98 -7.01 1.40
N GLY A 82 -4.84 -6.34 1.27
CA GLY A 82 -4.77 -4.91 1.00
C GLY A 82 -5.00 -4.01 2.21
N VAL A 83 -5.08 -4.55 3.43
CA VAL A 83 -5.14 -3.74 4.66
C VAL A 83 -3.72 -3.33 5.04
N LEU A 84 -3.41 -2.03 4.91
CA LEU A 84 -2.08 -1.46 5.13
C LEU A 84 -2.00 -0.53 6.34
N PHE A 85 -3.09 -0.35 7.05
CA PHE A 85 -3.16 0.34 8.32
C PHE A 85 -4.17 -0.36 9.21
N ALA A 86 -3.82 -0.59 10.48
CA ALA A 86 -4.71 -1.20 11.46
C ALA A 86 -4.63 -0.47 12.80
N ARG A 87 -5.78 -0.32 13.46
CA ARG A 87 -5.87 0.18 14.83
C ARG A 87 -6.30 -0.94 15.75
N ASP A 88 -5.40 -1.41 16.59
CA ASP A 88 -5.73 -2.39 17.62
C ASP A 88 -6.54 -1.75 18.76
N MET A 89 -7.59 -2.44 19.19
CA MET A 89 -8.52 -1.99 20.21
C MET A 89 -8.59 -2.94 21.42
N GLY A 90 -7.79 -4.00 21.44
CA GLY A 90 -7.93 -5.02 22.48
C GLY A 90 -6.63 -5.53 23.10
N MET A 91 -5.50 -5.34 22.47
CA MET A 91 -4.22 -5.80 23.00
C MET A 91 -3.72 -4.89 24.14
N PRO A 92 -3.11 -5.44 25.21
CA PRO A 92 -2.45 -4.62 26.23
C PRO A 92 -1.44 -3.65 25.61
N THR A 93 -1.36 -2.43 26.13
CA THR A 93 -0.55 -1.35 25.53
C THR A 93 0.91 -1.73 25.32
N ALA A 94 1.54 -2.42 26.29
CA ALA A 94 2.93 -2.84 26.16
C ALA A 94 3.13 -3.83 25.01
N ASP A 95 2.18 -4.74 24.80
CA ASP A 95 2.26 -5.77 23.79
C ASP A 95 2.07 -5.18 22.39
N ILE A 96 1.07 -4.30 22.20
CA ILE A 96 0.84 -3.66 20.89
C ILE A 96 2.00 -2.71 20.52
N LEU A 97 2.61 -2.02 21.48
CA LEU A 97 3.79 -1.19 21.22
C LEU A 97 4.99 -2.03 20.79
N ASN A 98 5.17 -3.23 21.37
CA ASN A 98 6.20 -4.17 20.94
C ASN A 98 5.93 -4.67 19.52
N VAL A 99 4.68 -5.04 19.19
CA VAL A 99 4.28 -5.44 17.85
C VAL A 99 4.57 -4.32 16.85
N LYS A 100 4.17 -3.09 17.15
CA LYS A 100 4.44 -1.91 16.32
C LYS A 100 5.95 -1.71 16.07
N ASP A 101 6.79 -1.83 17.10
CA ASP A 101 8.24 -1.72 16.93
C ASP A 101 8.78 -2.82 15.99
N ARG A 102 8.33 -4.06 16.15
CA ARG A 102 8.74 -5.18 15.28
C ARG A 102 8.29 -5.01 13.84
N LEU A 103 7.09 -4.46 13.60
CA LEU A 103 6.60 -4.09 12.27
C LEU A 103 7.47 -2.99 11.65
N ASN A 104 7.72 -1.91 12.38
CA ASN A 104 8.54 -0.79 11.90
C ASN A 104 9.98 -1.19 11.57
N ARG A 105 10.51 -2.19 12.25
CA ARG A 105 11.86 -2.74 12.00
C ARG A 105 11.88 -3.82 10.93
N GLY A 106 10.76 -4.17 10.34
CA GLY A 106 10.65 -5.22 9.32
C GLY A 106 10.87 -6.65 9.87
N VAL A 107 10.77 -6.84 11.18
CA VAL A 107 10.85 -8.17 11.82
C VAL A 107 9.55 -8.94 11.66
N LEU A 108 8.44 -8.21 11.55
CA LEU A 108 7.12 -8.73 11.22
C LEU A 108 6.65 -8.14 9.89
N ILE A 109 5.81 -8.88 9.18
CA ILE A 109 5.06 -8.40 8.01
C ILE A 109 3.66 -8.05 8.48
N GLY A 110 3.22 -6.82 8.25
CA GLY A 110 1.89 -6.35 8.64
C GLY A 110 1.66 -4.89 8.28
N PRO A 111 0.45 -4.41 8.57
CA PRO A 111 0.04 -3.03 8.31
C PRO A 111 0.71 -2.04 9.24
#